data_9ae556368b912327dc681ae213c08b8f
#
_entry.id   9ae556368b912327dc681ae213c08b8f
#
_cell.length_a   1.000
_cell.length_b   1.000
_cell.length_c   1.000
_cell.angle_alpha   90.00
_cell.angle_beta   90.00
_cell.angle_gamma   90.00
#
_symmetry.space_group_name_H-M   'P 1'
#
loop_
_entity.id
_entity.type
_entity.pdbx_description
1 polymer ?
#
loop_
_entity_poly.entity_id
_entity_poly.type
_entity_poly.pdbx_seq_one_letter_code
_entity_poly.pdbx_strand_id
1 'polypeptide(L)'
;LPWAVYKHAKAILPDVILMENVEEIQQWGPLDSNGHPIKERRGEDYRKFIMAMKSLGYMFECRELIAADYGAPTTRKRWYAIFRRDGREIVWPAPTHFKDREPRWKACGDYIDWSDFGRSIFDRPKPLADATMKRIANGIRKYIVENPNPYIVKDGEKLFLSYLDKAYGGNYKGCGSDLHSPCSTITTVDHNRLVTAFLIQYHGETKAGDSRGQFLTEPIKTIDTSNRYGLVTAFITKYYKTGIGQGCDEPLHTITTSPGHFGLISAFLIKYYGSGGSCQKVDRGLDTITTKDRFGLVNVALDIEGEKYAIADIFLRMLKPEELKLMQGFPKDYIIDRDIEGKPYPIKEQVARLGNSVVPIMAKALVKENCGY
;
A
#
# COMPACT_ATOMS: atom_id res chain seq x y z
N LEU A 1 -13.74 -22.87 18.46
CA LEU A 1 -12.36 -22.82 18.97
C LEU A 1 -12.26 -22.38 20.45
N PRO A 2 -12.94 -21.32 20.97
CA PRO A 2 -12.81 -20.94 22.38
C PRO A 2 -13.18 -22.08 23.36
N TRP A 3 -14.17 -22.89 23.04
CA TRP A 3 -14.54 -24.06 23.87
C TRP A 3 -13.45 -25.15 23.94
N ALA A 4 -12.52 -25.21 22.96
CA ALA A 4 -11.35 -26.07 23.09
C ALA A 4 -10.40 -25.53 24.16
N VAL A 5 -10.20 -24.21 24.24
CA VAL A 5 -9.40 -23.58 25.31
C VAL A 5 -10.01 -23.91 26.69
N TYR A 6 -11.34 -23.77 26.84
CA TYR A 6 -12.03 -24.14 28.08
C TYR A 6 -11.81 -25.61 28.47
N LYS A 7 -11.92 -26.55 27.51
CA LYS A 7 -11.69 -27.99 27.76
C LYS A 7 -10.26 -28.23 28.27
N HIS A 8 -9.27 -27.65 27.62
CA HIS A 8 -7.85 -27.74 28.06
C HIS A 8 -7.64 -27.08 29.42
N ALA A 9 -8.14 -25.84 29.60
CA ALA A 9 -8.04 -25.13 30.87
C ALA A 9 -8.64 -25.94 32.02
N LYS A 10 -9.82 -26.57 31.83
CA LYS A 10 -10.46 -27.44 32.83
C LYS A 10 -9.64 -28.68 33.17
N ALA A 11 -8.92 -29.23 32.17
CA ALA A 11 -8.13 -30.47 32.35
C ALA A 11 -6.79 -30.23 33.06
N ILE A 12 -6.08 -29.14 32.73
CA ILE A 12 -4.69 -28.93 33.21
C ILE A 12 -4.53 -27.71 34.12
N LEU A 13 -5.56 -26.86 34.22
CA LEU A 13 -5.63 -25.71 35.12
C LEU A 13 -4.32 -24.85 35.12
N PRO A 14 -3.82 -24.37 33.98
CA PRO A 14 -2.62 -23.55 33.93
C PRO A 14 -2.80 -22.23 34.70
N ASP A 15 -1.73 -21.70 35.27
CA ASP A 15 -1.79 -20.45 36.06
C ASP A 15 -2.16 -19.24 35.20
N VAL A 16 -1.66 -19.19 33.95
CA VAL A 16 -1.90 -18.10 33.02
C VAL A 16 -2.28 -18.64 31.65
N ILE A 17 -3.30 -18.04 31.03
CA ILE A 17 -3.69 -18.29 29.64
C ILE A 17 -3.68 -16.96 28.92
N LEU A 18 -2.90 -16.85 27.84
CA LEU A 18 -2.90 -15.72 26.91
C LEU A 18 -3.63 -16.12 25.65
N MET A 19 -4.60 -15.32 25.23
CA MET A 19 -5.38 -15.56 24.01
C MET A 19 -5.29 -14.36 23.07
N GLU A 20 -5.23 -14.65 21.77
CA GLU A 20 -5.37 -13.65 20.70
C GLU A 20 -6.54 -14.03 19.81
N ASN A 21 -7.27 -13.03 19.34
CA ASN A 21 -8.30 -13.19 18.32
C ASN A 21 -8.55 -11.86 17.60
N VAL A 22 -9.43 -11.91 16.61
CA VAL A 22 -9.99 -10.70 16.01
C VAL A 22 -10.94 -10.01 17.00
N GLU A 23 -11.10 -8.69 16.90
CA GLU A 23 -11.97 -7.92 17.81
C GLU A 23 -13.44 -8.38 17.78
N GLU A 24 -13.89 -8.94 16.65
CA GLU A 24 -15.24 -9.47 16.45
C GLU A 24 -15.56 -10.68 17.32
N ILE A 25 -14.57 -11.32 17.98
CA ILE A 25 -14.85 -12.41 18.96
C ILE A 25 -15.79 -11.95 20.04
N GLN A 26 -15.79 -10.69 20.42
CA GLN A 26 -16.69 -10.12 21.42
C GLN A 26 -18.17 -10.16 20.98
N GLN A 27 -18.42 -10.29 19.69
CA GLN A 27 -19.76 -10.42 19.08
C GLN A 27 -20.15 -11.88 18.86
N TRP A 28 -19.29 -12.84 19.22
CA TRP A 28 -19.56 -14.26 19.03
C TRP A 28 -20.85 -14.69 19.75
N GLY A 29 -21.78 -15.25 18.98
CA GLY A 29 -23.07 -15.70 19.42
C GLY A 29 -23.59 -16.86 18.58
N PRO A 30 -24.77 -17.39 18.90
CA PRO A 30 -25.36 -18.55 18.20
C PRO A 30 -25.71 -18.22 16.75
N LEU A 31 -25.76 -19.28 15.95
CA LEU A 31 -26.14 -19.24 14.54
C LEU A 31 -27.62 -19.68 14.39
N ASP A 32 -28.28 -19.15 13.36
CA ASP A 32 -29.60 -19.65 12.93
C ASP A 32 -29.48 -21.00 12.21
N SER A 33 -30.63 -21.54 11.75
CA SER A 33 -30.69 -22.80 11.01
C SER A 33 -29.92 -22.81 9.68
N ASN A 34 -29.59 -21.63 9.14
CA ASN A 34 -28.87 -21.47 7.90
C ASN A 34 -27.37 -21.18 8.12
N GLY A 35 -26.92 -21.19 9.39
CA GLY A 35 -25.54 -20.92 9.75
C GLY A 35 -25.16 -19.43 9.81
N HIS A 36 -26.12 -18.51 9.83
CA HIS A 36 -25.86 -17.07 9.96
C HIS A 36 -25.95 -16.62 11.42
N PRO A 37 -25.13 -15.63 11.85
CA PRO A 37 -25.19 -15.06 13.20
C PRO A 37 -26.55 -14.40 13.50
N ILE A 38 -27.17 -14.77 14.62
CA ILE A 38 -28.40 -14.15 15.11
C ILE A 38 -28.03 -12.81 15.74
N LYS A 39 -28.45 -11.70 15.08
CA LYS A 39 -28.03 -10.33 15.46
C LYS A 39 -28.41 -9.97 16.89
N GLU A 40 -29.58 -10.37 17.34
CA GLU A 40 -30.15 -10.09 18.67
C GLU A 40 -29.41 -10.82 19.79
N ARG A 41 -28.67 -11.87 19.42
CA ARG A 41 -27.94 -12.74 20.36
C ARG A 41 -26.41 -12.57 20.27
N ARG A 42 -25.96 -11.44 19.70
CA ARG A 42 -24.53 -11.11 19.61
C ARG A 42 -23.88 -11.07 20.99
N GLY A 43 -22.68 -11.67 21.08
CA GLY A 43 -21.88 -11.74 22.30
C GLY A 43 -22.40 -12.76 23.33
N GLU A 44 -23.48 -13.50 23.04
CA GLU A 44 -24.04 -14.46 24.02
C GLU A 44 -23.06 -15.61 24.30
N ASP A 45 -22.48 -16.23 23.26
CA ASP A 45 -21.54 -17.33 23.43
C ASP A 45 -20.18 -16.84 23.96
N TYR A 46 -19.78 -15.62 23.61
CA TYR A 46 -18.63 -14.95 24.20
C TYR A 46 -18.80 -14.82 25.71
N ARG A 47 -19.94 -14.26 26.19
CA ARG A 47 -20.23 -14.12 27.63
C ARG A 47 -20.27 -15.47 28.32
N LYS A 48 -20.91 -16.50 27.73
CA LYS A 48 -20.93 -17.87 28.28
C LYS A 48 -19.52 -18.45 28.43
N PHE A 49 -18.65 -18.24 27.42
CA PHE A 49 -17.25 -18.66 27.49
C PHE A 49 -16.49 -17.98 28.64
N ILE A 50 -16.60 -16.65 28.74
CA ILE A 50 -15.94 -15.92 29.83
C ILE A 50 -16.45 -16.38 31.21
N MET A 51 -17.75 -16.56 31.38
CA MET A 51 -18.33 -17.08 32.63
C MET A 51 -17.84 -18.51 32.96
N ALA A 52 -17.74 -19.36 31.96
CA ALA A 52 -17.21 -20.73 32.14
C ALA A 52 -15.72 -20.68 32.57
N MET A 53 -14.91 -19.82 31.98
CA MET A 53 -13.51 -19.65 32.38
C MET A 53 -13.41 -19.11 33.82
N LYS A 54 -14.23 -18.13 34.17
CA LYS A 54 -14.29 -17.59 35.56
C LYS A 54 -14.72 -18.66 36.58
N SER A 55 -15.62 -19.59 36.20
CA SER A 55 -16.02 -20.68 37.11
C SER A 55 -14.88 -21.66 37.41
N LEU A 56 -13.81 -21.70 36.60
CA LEU A 56 -12.57 -22.44 36.87
C LEU A 56 -11.60 -21.70 37.79
N GLY A 57 -11.98 -20.52 38.31
CA GLY A 57 -11.16 -19.69 39.19
C GLY A 57 -10.27 -18.69 38.49
N TYR A 58 -10.46 -18.43 37.17
CA TYR A 58 -9.67 -17.44 36.46
C TYR A 58 -10.21 -16.02 36.65
N MET A 59 -9.34 -15.08 36.99
CA MET A 59 -9.52 -13.66 36.71
C MET A 59 -9.40 -13.44 35.20
N PHE A 60 -10.07 -12.44 34.69
CA PHE A 60 -10.12 -12.15 33.25
C PHE A 60 -10.07 -10.67 32.96
N GLU A 61 -9.17 -10.28 32.08
CA GLU A 61 -9.18 -9.00 31.41
C GLU A 61 -8.92 -9.16 29.91
N CYS A 62 -9.38 -8.19 29.13
CA CYS A 62 -9.09 -8.14 27.70
C CYS A 62 -8.85 -6.69 27.26
N ARG A 63 -8.02 -6.53 26.22
CA ARG A 63 -7.76 -5.23 25.57
C ARG A 63 -7.59 -5.45 24.06
N GLU A 64 -7.94 -4.42 23.31
CA GLU A 64 -7.58 -4.33 21.91
C GLU A 64 -6.25 -3.58 21.81
N LEU A 65 -5.24 -4.24 21.22
CA LEU A 65 -3.89 -3.69 21.11
C LEU A 65 -3.47 -3.60 19.64
N ILE A 66 -2.72 -2.56 19.31
CA ILE A 66 -2.17 -2.31 17.99
C ILE A 66 -0.70 -2.70 17.99
N ALA A 67 -0.29 -3.56 17.05
CA ALA A 67 1.08 -4.08 17.01
C ALA A 67 2.15 -3.00 16.81
N ALA A 68 1.81 -1.92 16.11
CA ALA A 68 2.71 -0.78 15.90
C ALA A 68 3.10 -0.09 17.21
N ASP A 69 2.20 -0.06 18.22
CA ASP A 69 2.48 0.51 19.54
C ASP A 69 3.59 -0.24 20.29
N TYR A 70 3.91 -1.46 19.86
CA TYR A 70 4.94 -2.32 20.45
C TYR A 70 6.15 -2.51 19.54
N GLY A 71 6.23 -1.75 18.43
CA GLY A 71 7.37 -1.71 17.53
C GLY A 71 7.33 -2.71 16.38
N ALA A 72 6.18 -3.33 16.09
CA ALA A 72 5.98 -4.03 14.82
C ALA A 72 5.65 -3.03 13.70
N PRO A 73 6.18 -3.18 12.47
CA PRO A 73 5.88 -2.28 11.36
C PRO A 73 4.52 -2.58 10.69
N THR A 74 3.50 -2.85 11.52
CA THR A 74 2.12 -3.11 11.08
C THR A 74 1.10 -2.52 12.05
N THR A 75 0.02 -1.95 11.51
CA THR A 75 -1.11 -1.45 12.29
C THR A 75 -2.11 -2.54 12.66
N ARG A 76 -1.68 -3.83 12.63
CA ARG A 76 -2.54 -4.96 13.00
C ARG A 76 -3.11 -4.76 14.39
N LYS A 77 -4.42 -4.61 14.48
CA LYS A 77 -5.18 -4.50 15.71
C LYS A 77 -5.83 -5.84 16.04
N ARG A 78 -5.72 -6.30 17.27
CA ARG A 78 -6.29 -7.57 17.72
C ARG A 78 -6.80 -7.45 19.15
N TRP A 79 -7.78 -8.28 19.44
CA TRP A 79 -8.25 -8.53 20.78
C TRP A 79 -7.29 -9.51 21.47
N TYR A 80 -6.79 -9.12 22.63
CA TYR A 80 -5.98 -9.95 23.52
C TYR A 80 -6.72 -10.16 24.83
N ALA A 81 -6.62 -11.37 25.39
CA ALA A 81 -7.18 -11.69 26.70
C ALA A 81 -6.17 -12.42 27.56
N ILE A 82 -6.21 -12.11 28.84
CA ILE A 82 -5.41 -12.73 29.87
C ILE A 82 -6.37 -13.35 30.88
N PHE A 83 -6.21 -14.65 31.11
CA PHE A 83 -6.86 -15.38 32.19
C PHE A 83 -5.80 -15.80 33.18
N ARG A 84 -6.01 -15.51 34.47
CA ARG A 84 -5.02 -15.76 35.50
C ARG A 84 -5.68 -16.33 36.77
N ARG A 85 -5.08 -17.35 37.40
CA ARG A 85 -5.60 -18.02 38.58
C ARG A 85 -4.59 -18.18 39.72
N ASP A 86 -3.35 -17.73 39.57
CA ASP A 86 -2.27 -17.83 40.57
C ASP A 86 -2.32 -16.74 41.64
N GLY A 87 -3.38 -15.95 41.70
CA GLY A 87 -3.57 -14.87 42.67
C GLY A 87 -2.80 -13.59 42.40
N ARG A 88 -2.00 -13.52 41.33
CA ARG A 88 -1.29 -12.31 40.93
C ARG A 88 -2.18 -11.41 40.05
N GLU A 89 -1.87 -10.13 40.02
CA GLU A 89 -2.56 -9.18 39.13
C GLU A 89 -2.25 -9.44 37.66
N ILE A 90 -3.21 -9.11 36.80
CA ILE A 90 -3.01 -9.08 35.36
C ILE A 90 -2.29 -7.78 34.98
N VAL A 91 -1.14 -7.90 34.32
CA VAL A 91 -0.33 -6.75 33.90
C VAL A 91 -0.36 -6.61 32.38
N TRP A 92 -0.74 -5.43 31.92
CA TRP A 92 -0.71 -5.12 30.49
C TRP A 92 0.59 -4.40 30.13
N PRO A 93 1.28 -4.84 29.04
CA PRO A 93 2.50 -4.19 28.61
C PRO A 93 2.22 -2.73 28.20
N ALA A 94 3.11 -1.82 28.59
CA ALA A 94 3.04 -0.43 28.17
C ALA A 94 3.48 -0.30 26.67
N PRO A 95 2.86 0.60 25.88
CA PRO A 95 3.33 0.91 24.56
C PRO A 95 4.78 1.42 24.55
N THR A 96 5.58 0.98 23.59
CA THR A 96 6.98 1.37 23.42
C THR A 96 7.20 2.29 22.22
N HIS A 97 6.23 2.35 21.27
CA HIS A 97 6.28 3.17 20.07
C HIS A 97 4.96 3.94 19.91
N PHE A 98 5.02 5.09 19.27
CA PHE A 98 3.90 6.02 19.18
C PHE A 98 3.72 6.55 17.76
N LYS A 99 2.49 6.96 17.44
CA LYS A 99 2.17 7.51 16.13
C LYS A 99 2.74 8.92 15.92
N ASP A 100 2.76 9.73 16.96
CA ASP A 100 2.96 11.19 16.93
C ASP A 100 4.14 11.70 17.75
N ARG A 101 4.82 10.82 18.50
CA ARG A 101 6.00 11.15 19.31
C ARG A 101 7.06 10.04 19.24
N GLU A 102 8.27 10.31 19.69
CA GLU A 102 9.36 9.33 19.75
C GLU A 102 9.21 8.36 20.96
N PRO A 103 9.63 7.10 20.79
CA PRO A 103 9.98 6.46 19.53
C PRO A 103 8.76 6.28 18.62
N ARG A 104 8.87 6.69 17.36
CA ARG A 104 7.77 6.59 16.39
C ARG A 104 7.50 5.15 15.94
N TRP A 105 6.30 4.93 15.44
CA TRP A 105 5.95 3.71 14.72
C TRP A 105 6.94 3.44 13.60
N LYS A 106 7.34 2.19 13.43
CA LYS A 106 8.27 1.80 12.37
C LYS A 106 7.63 1.89 10.99
N ALA A 107 8.32 2.51 10.06
CA ALA A 107 7.91 2.63 8.67
C ALA A 107 7.95 1.27 7.96
N CYS A 108 6.96 0.96 7.14
CA CYS A 108 6.98 -0.30 6.38
C CYS A 108 7.96 -0.26 5.20
N GLY A 109 8.32 0.92 4.72
CA GLY A 109 9.31 1.11 3.66
C GLY A 109 10.69 0.55 3.99
N ASP A 110 11.07 0.49 5.28
CA ASP A 110 12.34 -0.07 5.76
C ASP A 110 12.44 -1.60 5.58
N TYR A 111 11.32 -2.25 5.26
CA TYR A 111 11.20 -3.70 5.10
C TYR A 111 10.93 -4.13 3.66
N ILE A 112 11.03 -3.20 2.71
CA ILE A 112 10.88 -3.45 1.27
C ILE A 112 12.23 -3.88 0.67
N ASP A 113 12.20 -4.86 -0.22
CA ASP A 113 13.33 -5.22 -1.08
C ASP A 113 13.39 -4.25 -2.27
N TRP A 114 14.21 -3.24 -2.13
CA TRP A 114 14.39 -2.19 -3.15
C TRP A 114 15.25 -2.62 -4.34
N SER A 115 15.72 -3.87 -4.39
CA SER A 115 16.39 -4.42 -5.58
C SER A 115 15.41 -4.83 -6.68
N ASP A 116 14.10 -4.88 -6.36
CA ASP A 116 13.04 -5.31 -7.28
C ASP A 116 11.85 -4.35 -7.21
N PHE A 117 11.70 -3.50 -8.20
CA PHE A 117 10.56 -2.59 -8.35
C PHE A 117 9.36 -3.25 -9.05
N GLY A 118 9.53 -4.45 -9.63
CA GLY A 118 8.53 -5.13 -10.42
C GLY A 118 8.54 -4.74 -11.89
N ARG A 119 7.42 -4.97 -12.59
CA ARG A 119 7.29 -4.66 -14.01
C ARG A 119 6.61 -3.32 -14.24
N SER A 120 6.99 -2.63 -15.30
CA SER A 120 6.27 -1.46 -15.80
C SER A 120 4.78 -1.77 -15.99
N ILE A 121 3.92 -0.84 -15.58
CA ILE A 121 2.47 -0.97 -15.82
C ILE A 121 2.12 -0.83 -17.31
N PHE A 122 3.01 -0.25 -18.09
CA PHE A 122 2.85 -0.01 -19.53
C PHE A 122 3.38 -1.17 -20.38
N ASP A 123 4.35 -1.94 -19.87
CA ASP A 123 4.95 -3.09 -20.55
C ASP A 123 4.40 -4.42 -19.96
N ARG A 124 3.11 -4.66 -20.18
CA ARG A 124 2.43 -5.89 -19.73
C ARG A 124 1.73 -6.59 -20.88
N PRO A 125 1.86 -7.93 -20.99
CA PRO A 125 1.13 -8.71 -21.99
C PRO A 125 -0.39 -8.50 -21.91
N LYS A 126 -0.92 -8.31 -20.70
CA LYS A 126 -2.32 -7.96 -20.45
C LYS A 126 -2.37 -6.62 -19.71
N PRO A 127 -3.01 -5.60 -20.29
CA PRO A 127 -3.19 -4.30 -19.66
C PRO A 127 -3.91 -4.41 -18.30
N LEU A 128 -3.61 -3.51 -17.40
CA LEU A 128 -4.34 -3.40 -16.12
C LEU A 128 -5.77 -2.89 -16.38
N ALA A 129 -6.71 -3.37 -15.56
CA ALA A 129 -8.09 -2.88 -15.62
C ALA A 129 -8.17 -1.37 -15.28
N ASP A 130 -9.11 -0.65 -15.93
CA ASP A 130 -9.32 0.80 -15.74
C ASP A 130 -9.46 1.22 -14.27
N ALA A 131 -10.19 0.43 -13.48
CA ALA A 131 -10.32 0.66 -12.04
C ALA A 131 -8.98 0.59 -11.30
N THR A 132 -8.06 -0.27 -11.74
CA THR A 132 -6.71 -0.37 -11.20
C THR A 132 -5.87 0.84 -11.61
N MET A 133 -5.93 1.24 -12.88
CA MET A 133 -5.23 2.42 -13.39
C MET A 133 -5.68 3.69 -12.68
N LYS A 134 -7.00 3.88 -12.49
CA LYS A 134 -7.55 5.02 -11.72
C LYS A 134 -7.06 5.04 -10.28
N ARG A 135 -6.96 3.88 -9.63
CA ARG A 135 -6.48 3.78 -8.26
C ARG A 135 -4.99 4.11 -8.17
N ILE A 136 -4.17 3.61 -9.12
CA ILE A 136 -2.73 3.95 -9.21
C ILE A 136 -2.57 5.46 -9.42
N ALA A 137 -3.30 6.07 -10.36
CA ALA A 137 -3.24 7.50 -10.60
C ALA A 137 -3.61 8.33 -9.37
N ASN A 138 -4.66 7.95 -8.64
CA ASN A 138 -5.05 8.59 -7.38
C ASN A 138 -3.98 8.42 -6.28
N GLY A 139 -3.34 7.24 -6.22
CA GLY A 139 -2.25 6.99 -5.28
C GLY A 139 -1.02 7.83 -5.58
N ILE A 140 -0.59 7.89 -6.84
CA ILE A 140 0.51 8.77 -7.31
C ILE A 140 0.20 10.22 -6.93
N ARG A 141 -0.99 10.72 -7.26
CA ARG A 141 -1.39 12.08 -6.90
C ARG A 141 -1.24 12.32 -5.40
N LYS A 142 -1.82 11.46 -4.56
CA LYS A 142 -1.88 11.65 -3.12
C LYS A 142 -0.54 11.45 -2.41
N TYR A 143 0.21 10.39 -2.76
CA TYR A 143 1.40 9.98 -2.01
C TYR A 143 2.72 10.42 -2.63
N ILE A 144 2.69 10.89 -3.88
CA ILE A 144 3.88 11.35 -4.58
C ILE A 144 3.77 12.84 -4.89
N VAL A 145 2.72 13.25 -5.64
CA VAL A 145 2.62 14.63 -6.17
C VAL A 145 2.21 15.64 -5.11
N GLU A 146 1.16 15.34 -4.34
CA GLU A 146 0.59 16.24 -3.31
C GLU A 146 1.21 16.01 -1.93
N ASN A 147 2.07 14.99 -1.78
CA ASN A 147 2.73 14.68 -0.51
C ASN A 147 3.99 15.55 -0.35
N PRO A 148 4.09 16.39 0.67
CA PRO A 148 5.29 17.21 0.90
C PRO A 148 6.51 16.38 1.32
N ASN A 149 6.32 15.12 1.73
CA ASN A 149 7.38 14.19 2.12
C ASN A 149 7.13 12.81 1.49
N PRO A 150 7.28 12.65 0.16
CA PRO A 150 7.10 11.35 -0.48
C PRO A 150 8.21 10.38 -0.09
N TYR A 151 7.94 9.08 -0.14
CA TYR A 151 8.97 8.08 0.15
C TYR A 151 9.91 7.94 -1.05
N ILE A 152 11.17 8.37 -0.87
CA ILE A 152 12.20 8.45 -1.91
C ILE A 152 13.18 7.30 -1.78
N VAL A 153 13.45 6.61 -2.88
CA VAL A 153 14.49 5.57 -3.00
C VAL A 153 15.49 6.03 -4.06
N LYS A 154 16.77 6.02 -3.69
CA LYS A 154 17.88 6.35 -4.60
C LYS A 154 18.62 5.06 -4.98
N ASP A 155 18.84 4.85 -6.27
CA ASP A 155 19.67 3.78 -6.82
C ASP A 155 20.66 4.39 -7.81
N GLY A 156 21.88 4.70 -7.33
CA GLY A 156 22.84 5.52 -8.05
C GLY A 156 22.26 6.92 -8.33
N GLU A 157 22.28 7.33 -9.60
CA GLU A 157 21.68 8.60 -10.06
C GLU A 157 20.16 8.52 -10.30
N LYS A 158 19.57 7.31 -10.18
CA LYS A 158 18.15 7.10 -10.40
C LYS A 158 17.34 7.39 -9.15
N LEU A 159 16.23 8.09 -9.34
CA LEU A 159 15.30 8.47 -8.29
C LEU A 159 13.95 7.76 -8.47
N PHE A 160 13.48 7.15 -7.40
CA PHE A 160 12.20 6.45 -7.37
C PHE A 160 11.35 6.97 -6.23
N LEU A 161 10.06 7.15 -6.48
CA LEU A 161 9.06 7.53 -5.49
C LEU A 161 8.04 6.42 -5.34
N SER A 162 7.75 6.00 -4.13
CA SER A 162 6.97 4.77 -3.91
C SER A 162 5.88 4.94 -2.86
N TYR A 163 4.82 4.13 -2.99
CA TYR A 163 3.76 3.97 -2.00
C TYR A 163 3.17 2.56 -2.07
N LEU A 164 2.38 2.15 -1.06
CA LEU A 164 1.63 0.91 -1.10
C LEU A 164 0.22 1.13 -1.64
N ASP A 165 -0.15 0.45 -2.71
CA ASP A 165 -1.51 0.34 -3.22
C ASP A 165 -2.22 -0.87 -2.59
N LYS A 166 -3.55 -0.82 -2.48
CA LYS A 166 -4.41 -1.88 -1.95
C LYS A 166 -5.24 -2.51 -3.04
N ALA A 167 -4.99 -3.79 -3.32
CA ALA A 167 -5.69 -4.57 -4.33
C ALA A 167 -6.99 -5.22 -3.81
N TYR A 168 -7.80 -4.49 -3.04
CA TYR A 168 -9.12 -4.97 -2.67
C TYR A 168 -10.04 -4.97 -3.89
N GLY A 169 -10.77 -6.07 -4.09
CA GLY A 169 -11.80 -6.17 -5.11
C GLY A 169 -13.01 -5.28 -4.83
N GLY A 170 -13.95 -5.22 -5.79
CA GLY A 170 -15.22 -4.51 -5.62
C GLY A 170 -15.09 -2.99 -5.58
N ASN A 171 -15.88 -2.34 -4.72
CA ASN A 171 -16.02 -0.89 -4.64
C ASN A 171 -14.97 -0.21 -3.74
N TYR A 172 -13.80 -0.80 -3.53
CA TYR A 172 -12.75 -0.16 -2.74
C TYR A 172 -12.29 1.16 -3.38
N LYS A 173 -12.55 2.27 -2.69
CA LYS A 173 -12.22 3.64 -3.14
C LYS A 173 -10.90 4.17 -2.58
N GLY A 174 -10.23 3.44 -1.70
CA GLY A 174 -8.97 3.86 -1.11
C GLY A 174 -7.83 3.82 -2.14
N CYS A 175 -6.86 4.72 -1.99
CA CYS A 175 -5.69 4.83 -2.87
C CYS A 175 -4.40 4.27 -2.26
N GLY A 176 -4.49 3.48 -1.17
CA GLY A 176 -3.31 2.86 -0.57
C GLY A 176 -2.83 3.49 0.72
N SER A 177 -1.53 3.40 1.02
CA SER A 177 -0.88 3.96 2.22
C SER A 177 0.55 4.41 1.94
N ASP A 178 1.01 5.35 2.75
CA ASP A 178 2.38 5.87 2.75
C ASP A 178 3.36 4.84 3.33
N LEU A 179 4.55 4.76 2.76
CA LEU A 179 5.62 3.88 3.20
C LEU A 179 6.34 4.36 4.47
N HIS A 180 6.22 5.64 4.84
CA HIS A 180 6.68 6.15 6.13
C HIS A 180 5.81 5.67 7.31
N SER A 181 4.65 5.09 7.02
CA SER A 181 3.73 4.52 8.01
C SER A 181 3.90 3.00 8.11
N PRO A 182 3.46 2.38 9.21
CA PRO A 182 3.39 0.92 9.29
C PRO A 182 2.46 0.35 8.22
N CYS A 183 2.74 -0.87 7.75
CA CYS A 183 1.85 -1.61 6.87
C CYS A 183 0.50 -1.85 7.56
N SER A 184 -0.59 -1.75 6.84
CA SER A 184 -1.90 -2.15 7.36
C SER A 184 -1.92 -3.65 7.66
N THR A 185 -2.96 -4.12 8.35
CA THR A 185 -3.13 -5.54 8.70
C THR A 185 -2.90 -6.44 7.49
N ILE A 186 -1.92 -7.35 7.59
CA ILE A 186 -1.68 -8.42 6.63
C ILE A 186 -2.77 -9.48 6.84
N THR A 187 -3.52 -9.75 5.78
CA THR A 187 -4.62 -10.72 5.78
C THR A 187 -4.19 -12.03 5.14
N THR A 188 -5.04 -13.05 5.18
CA THR A 188 -4.78 -14.37 4.56
C THR A 188 -4.73 -14.33 3.03
N VAL A 189 -5.25 -13.25 2.42
CA VAL A 189 -5.11 -12.95 1.00
C VAL A 189 -4.30 -11.68 0.88
N ASP A 190 -3.21 -11.71 0.10
CA ASP A 190 -2.38 -10.53 -0.10
C ASP A 190 -3.11 -9.48 -0.96
N HIS A 191 -3.16 -8.27 -0.43
CA HIS A 191 -3.74 -7.11 -1.09
C HIS A 191 -2.75 -5.96 -1.24
N ASN A 192 -1.51 -6.13 -0.75
CA ASN A 192 -0.52 -5.06 -0.76
C ASN A 192 0.32 -5.11 -2.02
N ARG A 193 0.36 -3.99 -2.75
CA ARG A 193 1.18 -3.83 -3.94
C ARG A 193 2.09 -2.63 -3.77
N LEU A 194 3.35 -2.79 -4.14
CA LEU A 194 4.28 -1.68 -4.26
C LEU A 194 4.06 -1.00 -5.62
N VAL A 195 3.82 0.31 -5.59
CA VAL A 195 3.81 1.17 -6.78
C VAL A 195 5.01 2.09 -6.68
N THR A 196 5.81 2.13 -7.72
CA THR A 196 7.03 2.93 -7.80
C THR A 196 7.04 3.74 -9.08
N ALA A 197 7.16 5.05 -8.97
CA ALA A 197 7.38 5.97 -10.08
C ALA A 197 8.88 6.20 -10.25
N PHE A 198 9.38 5.97 -11.46
CA PHE A 198 10.74 6.29 -11.86
C PHE A 198 10.79 7.73 -12.37
N LEU A 199 11.72 8.51 -11.86
CA LEU A 199 11.89 9.91 -12.21
C LEU A 199 13.09 10.14 -13.10
N ILE A 200 12.92 11.04 -14.09
CA ILE A 200 13.99 11.62 -14.87
C ILE A 200 14.13 13.09 -14.48
N GLN A 201 15.35 13.50 -14.18
CA GLN A 201 15.65 14.89 -13.88
C GLN A 201 15.52 15.74 -15.15
N TYR A 202 14.76 16.82 -15.06
CA TYR A 202 14.80 17.90 -16.03
C TYR A 202 15.91 18.86 -15.60
N HIS A 203 16.98 18.94 -16.37
CA HIS A 203 18.00 19.97 -16.15
C HIS A 203 17.37 21.34 -16.35
N GLY A 204 17.13 22.04 -15.26
CA GLY A 204 16.66 23.41 -15.26
C GLY A 204 17.71 24.36 -15.86
N GLU A 205 17.24 25.48 -16.39
CA GLU A 205 18.11 26.58 -16.85
C GLU A 205 18.87 27.13 -15.63
N THR A 206 20.21 27.16 -15.73
CA THR A 206 21.05 27.70 -14.67
C THR A 206 21.17 29.24 -14.73
N LYS A 207 20.65 29.89 -15.80
CA LYS A 207 20.57 31.33 -15.95
C LYS A 207 19.26 31.73 -16.60
N ALA A 208 18.59 32.74 -16.07
CA ALA A 208 17.39 33.31 -16.68
C ALA A 208 17.71 33.77 -18.11
N GLY A 209 17.02 33.21 -19.11
CA GLY A 209 17.19 33.53 -20.53
C GLY A 209 18.08 32.55 -21.32
N ASP A 210 18.64 31.50 -20.69
CA ASP A 210 19.42 30.47 -21.39
C ASP A 210 18.52 29.26 -21.73
N SER A 211 17.76 29.40 -22.81
CA SER A 211 16.91 28.31 -23.31
C SER A 211 17.81 27.19 -23.88
N ARG A 212 17.87 26.05 -23.21
CA ARG A 212 18.58 24.84 -23.66
C ARG A 212 17.76 24.00 -24.65
N GLY A 213 16.55 24.43 -24.97
CA GLY A 213 15.74 23.85 -26.04
C GLY A 213 16.36 24.13 -27.41
N GLN A 214 16.16 23.23 -28.37
CA GLN A 214 16.48 23.47 -29.78
C GLN A 214 15.26 23.08 -30.64
N PHE A 215 15.18 23.73 -31.81
CA PHE A 215 14.14 23.40 -32.77
C PHE A 215 14.40 22.02 -33.40
N LEU A 216 13.32 21.24 -33.69
CA LEU A 216 13.41 19.95 -34.34
C LEU A 216 14.00 20.02 -35.76
N THR A 217 14.02 21.21 -36.35
CA THR A 217 14.65 21.50 -37.65
C THR A 217 16.18 21.70 -37.56
N GLU A 218 16.74 21.78 -36.36
CA GLU A 218 18.18 21.92 -36.14
C GLU A 218 18.82 20.55 -35.86
N PRO A 219 20.06 20.30 -36.31
CA PRO A 219 20.79 19.09 -35.93
C PRO A 219 20.92 18.99 -34.41
N ILE A 220 20.73 17.78 -33.85
CA ILE A 220 20.94 17.52 -32.42
C ILE A 220 22.36 17.96 -32.03
N LYS A 221 22.45 18.84 -31.04
CA LYS A 221 23.71 19.23 -30.42
C LYS A 221 24.33 18.00 -29.74
N THR A 222 25.44 18.05 -29.14
CA THR A 222 26.21 16.94 -28.59
C THR A 222 25.34 15.87 -27.91
N ILE A 223 25.37 14.62 -28.41
CA ILE A 223 24.81 13.47 -27.75
C ILE A 223 25.84 12.96 -26.75
N ASP A 224 25.54 13.01 -25.46
CA ASP A 224 26.35 12.38 -24.44
C ASP A 224 25.69 11.08 -23.92
N THR A 225 26.32 10.43 -22.97
CA THR A 225 25.84 9.15 -22.41
C THR A 225 24.61 9.29 -21.52
N SER A 226 24.16 10.51 -21.22
CA SER A 226 22.95 10.79 -20.46
C SER A 226 21.80 11.13 -21.41
N ASN A 227 20.62 10.51 -21.23
CA ASN A 227 19.40 10.80 -22.00
C ASN A 227 18.87 12.20 -21.65
N ARG A 228 19.42 13.25 -22.28
CA ARG A 228 19.08 14.66 -22.02
C ARG A 228 18.08 15.27 -22.98
N TYR A 229 17.64 14.52 -23.98
CA TYR A 229 16.71 15.00 -25.00
C TYR A 229 15.31 14.48 -24.74
N GLY A 230 14.36 15.39 -24.57
CA GLY A 230 12.93 15.11 -24.53
C GLY A 230 12.20 15.87 -25.63
N LEU A 231 11.28 15.22 -26.34
CA LEU A 231 10.41 15.91 -27.27
C LEU A 231 9.30 16.60 -26.48
N VAL A 232 9.23 17.93 -26.57
CA VAL A 232 8.14 18.73 -25.98
C VAL A 232 7.21 19.12 -27.12
N THR A 233 5.98 18.64 -27.09
CA THR A 233 4.89 19.10 -27.95
C THR A 233 3.82 19.73 -27.06
N ALA A 234 3.40 20.93 -27.40
CA ALA A 234 2.37 21.64 -26.63
C ALA A 234 1.15 21.90 -27.51
N PHE A 235 -0.03 21.68 -26.96
CA PHE A 235 -1.27 22.16 -27.54
C PHE A 235 -2.24 22.60 -26.44
N ILE A 236 -3.20 23.47 -26.77
CA ILE A 236 -4.20 23.97 -25.83
C ILE A 236 -5.47 23.14 -26.00
N THR A 237 -5.94 22.51 -24.91
CA THR A 237 -7.23 21.82 -24.90
C THR A 237 -8.31 22.67 -24.27
N LYS A 238 -9.54 22.52 -24.76
CA LYS A 238 -10.74 23.14 -24.21
C LYS A 238 -11.59 22.11 -23.48
N TYR A 239 -11.96 22.41 -22.26
CA TYR A 239 -12.85 21.56 -21.46
C TYR A 239 -14.33 21.93 -21.65
N TYR A 240 -14.81 21.89 -22.90
CA TYR A 240 -16.24 21.98 -23.21
C TYR A 240 -16.76 20.61 -23.66
N LYS A 241 -18.06 20.34 -23.45
CA LYS A 241 -18.69 19.07 -23.85
C LYS A 241 -18.46 18.69 -25.32
N THR A 242 -18.21 19.67 -26.21
CA THR A 242 -18.02 19.51 -27.65
C THR A 242 -16.78 20.25 -28.18
N GLY A 243 -15.86 20.68 -27.30
CA GLY A 243 -14.69 21.47 -27.70
C GLY A 243 -13.55 20.63 -28.22
N ILE A 244 -12.97 21.01 -29.34
CA ILE A 244 -11.71 20.52 -29.90
C ILE A 244 -10.55 21.39 -29.38
N GLY A 245 -9.37 20.79 -29.21
CA GLY A 245 -8.15 21.53 -28.90
C GLY A 245 -7.75 22.48 -30.03
N GLN A 246 -6.77 23.36 -29.78
CA GLN A 246 -6.19 24.24 -30.76
C GLN A 246 -4.67 24.22 -30.67
N GLY A 247 -3.95 24.52 -31.75
CA GLY A 247 -2.53 24.70 -31.75
C GLY A 247 -2.08 25.88 -30.90
N CYS A 248 -0.86 25.81 -30.34
CA CYS A 248 -0.28 26.92 -29.60
C CYS A 248 0.16 28.09 -30.51
N ASP A 249 0.20 27.86 -31.81
CA ASP A 249 0.50 28.82 -32.88
C ASP A 249 -0.74 29.61 -33.35
N GLU A 250 -1.94 29.26 -32.89
CA GLU A 250 -3.17 29.96 -33.19
C GLU A 250 -3.57 30.93 -32.06
N PRO A 251 -4.21 32.07 -32.37
CA PRO A 251 -4.75 32.96 -31.36
C PRO A 251 -5.76 32.24 -30.46
N LEU A 252 -5.67 32.48 -29.15
CA LEU A 252 -6.55 31.85 -28.18
C LEU A 252 -8.01 32.20 -28.48
N HIS A 253 -8.87 31.19 -28.59
CA HIS A 253 -10.31 31.40 -28.75
C HIS A 253 -10.90 32.15 -27.55
N THR A 254 -12.11 32.64 -27.68
CA THR A 254 -12.80 33.46 -26.67
C THR A 254 -12.67 32.94 -25.27
N ILE A 255 -12.09 33.75 -24.37
CA ILE A 255 -12.00 33.45 -22.94
C ILE A 255 -13.36 33.79 -22.32
N THR A 256 -13.96 32.80 -21.67
CA THR A 256 -15.25 33.01 -20.94
C THR A 256 -14.97 33.31 -19.48
N THR A 257 -15.93 33.90 -18.79
CA THR A 257 -15.82 34.29 -17.38
C THR A 257 -15.77 33.14 -16.38
N SER A 258 -16.02 31.88 -16.84
CA SER A 258 -15.92 30.69 -15.99
C SER A 258 -14.48 30.18 -15.95
N PRO A 259 -13.85 30.04 -14.77
CA PRO A 259 -12.46 29.57 -14.66
C PRO A 259 -12.33 28.08 -15.03
N GLY A 260 -11.20 27.71 -15.63
CA GLY A 260 -10.83 26.30 -15.81
C GLY A 260 -11.17 25.66 -17.16
N HIS A 261 -11.51 26.42 -18.20
CA HIS A 261 -11.87 25.85 -19.52
C HIS A 261 -10.69 25.61 -20.47
N PHE A 262 -9.49 26.02 -20.13
CA PHE A 262 -8.28 25.84 -20.94
C PHE A 262 -7.19 25.17 -20.12
N GLY A 263 -6.52 24.20 -20.72
CA GLY A 263 -5.35 23.57 -20.14
C GLY A 263 -4.23 23.46 -21.18
N LEU A 264 -3.00 23.78 -20.80
CA LEU A 264 -1.82 23.49 -21.60
C LEU A 264 -1.43 22.04 -21.39
N ILE A 265 -1.35 21.28 -22.47
CA ILE A 265 -0.96 19.87 -22.43
C ILE A 265 0.37 19.70 -23.14
N SER A 266 1.38 19.21 -22.42
CA SER A 266 2.63 18.74 -23.00
C SER A 266 2.65 17.21 -23.09
N ALA A 267 3.10 16.67 -24.20
CA ALA A 267 2.63 15.40 -24.70
C ALA A 267 3.45 14.15 -24.34
N PHE A 268 2.79 13.21 -23.65
CA PHE A 268 2.96 11.78 -23.87
C PHE A 268 1.58 11.16 -24.15
N LEU A 269 1.43 10.38 -25.22
CA LEU A 269 0.17 9.70 -25.52
C LEU A 269 0.22 8.27 -24.97
N ILE A 270 -0.67 7.95 -24.05
CA ILE A 270 -0.89 6.58 -23.56
C ILE A 270 -2.17 6.04 -24.19
N LYS A 271 -2.08 4.89 -24.87
CA LYS A 271 -3.23 4.19 -25.43
C LYS A 271 -3.77 3.15 -24.45
N TYR A 272 -5.07 3.18 -24.22
CA TYR A 272 -5.79 2.19 -23.42
C TYR A 272 -6.61 1.29 -24.34
N TYR A 273 -5.98 0.30 -24.99
CA TYR A 273 -6.69 -0.73 -25.75
C TYR A 273 -6.86 -2.00 -24.93
N GLY A 274 -8.02 -2.65 -25.08
CA GLY A 274 -8.30 -3.94 -24.44
C GLY A 274 -7.50 -5.13 -25.02
N SER A 275 -6.78 -4.94 -26.13
CA SER A 275 -5.87 -5.92 -26.75
C SER A 275 -4.90 -5.20 -27.67
N GLY A 276 -3.62 -5.23 -27.32
CA GLY A 276 -2.49 -4.85 -28.19
C GLY A 276 -2.09 -3.37 -28.20
N GLY A 277 -0.84 -3.08 -27.84
CA GLY A 277 -0.13 -1.81 -28.07
C GLY A 277 -0.42 -0.73 -27.01
N SER A 278 0.53 -0.52 -26.12
CA SER A 278 0.36 0.35 -24.96
C SER A 278 0.85 1.81 -25.12
N CYS A 279 1.62 2.12 -26.15
CA CYS A 279 2.14 3.48 -26.36
C CYS A 279 2.21 3.83 -27.86
N GLN A 280 1.93 5.09 -28.18
CA GLN A 280 2.12 5.61 -29.51
C GLN A 280 3.10 6.79 -29.47
N LYS A 281 4.09 6.79 -30.35
CA LYS A 281 4.96 7.93 -30.56
C LYS A 281 4.16 9.09 -31.16
N VAL A 282 4.42 10.32 -30.70
CA VAL A 282 3.71 11.52 -31.16
C VAL A 282 4.06 11.94 -32.61
N ASP A 283 5.02 11.27 -33.25
CA ASP A 283 5.43 11.48 -34.65
C ASP A 283 4.56 10.74 -35.67
N ARG A 284 3.55 10.00 -35.21
CA ARG A 284 2.55 9.32 -36.03
C ARG A 284 1.19 9.99 -35.91
N GLY A 285 0.39 9.93 -36.98
CA GLY A 285 -1.04 10.23 -36.85
C GLY A 285 -1.71 9.37 -35.80
N LEU A 286 -2.68 9.92 -35.07
CA LEU A 286 -3.45 9.17 -34.08
C LEU A 286 -4.12 7.95 -34.75
N ASP A 287 -3.99 6.79 -34.13
CA ASP A 287 -4.80 5.63 -34.52
C ASP A 287 -6.29 5.95 -34.27
N THR A 288 -7.19 5.16 -34.81
CA THR A 288 -8.64 5.36 -34.76
C THR A 288 -9.12 5.84 -33.36
N ILE A 289 -9.69 7.04 -33.31
CA ILE A 289 -10.34 7.59 -32.12
C ILE A 289 -11.67 6.85 -31.97
N THR A 290 -11.84 6.16 -30.83
CA THR A 290 -13.09 5.46 -30.50
C THR A 290 -13.90 6.28 -29.51
N THR A 291 -15.21 5.96 -29.37
CA THR A 291 -16.14 6.64 -28.45
C THR A 291 -15.85 6.46 -26.96
N LYS A 292 -14.85 5.67 -26.59
CA LYS A 292 -14.38 5.53 -25.20
C LYS A 292 -13.04 6.26 -25.05
N ASP A 293 -12.89 7.00 -23.96
CA ASP A 293 -11.64 7.69 -23.57
C ASP A 293 -10.50 6.66 -23.40
N ARG A 294 -9.63 6.56 -24.41
CA ARG A 294 -8.54 5.58 -24.46
C ARG A 294 -7.16 6.21 -24.46
N PHE A 295 -7.09 7.52 -24.33
CA PHE A 295 -5.85 8.28 -24.27
C PHE A 295 -5.79 9.06 -22.98
N GLY A 296 -4.71 8.93 -22.26
CA GLY A 296 -4.42 9.70 -21.04
C GLY A 296 -3.06 10.35 -21.17
N LEU A 297 -2.99 11.59 -20.72
CA LEU A 297 -1.74 12.34 -20.63
C LEU A 297 -1.34 12.46 -19.16
N VAL A 298 -0.11 12.07 -18.84
CA VAL A 298 0.47 12.31 -17.52
C VAL A 298 1.62 13.31 -17.67
N ASN A 299 1.37 14.54 -17.24
CA ASN A 299 2.45 15.51 -17.07
C ASN A 299 2.45 15.97 -15.61
N VAL A 300 3.41 15.45 -14.84
CA VAL A 300 3.63 15.85 -13.47
C VAL A 300 5.09 16.27 -13.36
N ALA A 301 5.34 17.58 -13.24
CA ALA A 301 6.62 18.09 -12.82
C ALA A 301 6.67 18.06 -11.29
N LEU A 302 7.63 17.32 -10.74
CA LEU A 302 7.90 17.24 -9.29
C LEU A 302 9.11 18.10 -8.99
N ASP A 303 9.05 18.90 -7.92
CA ASP A 303 10.19 19.62 -7.38
C ASP A 303 10.71 18.85 -6.16
N ILE A 304 11.94 18.38 -6.23
CA ILE A 304 12.59 17.66 -5.14
C ILE A 304 13.94 18.34 -4.90
N GLU A 305 14.10 18.94 -3.74
CA GLU A 305 15.32 19.66 -3.34
C GLU A 305 15.71 20.79 -4.31
N GLY A 306 14.72 21.44 -4.95
CA GLY A 306 14.93 22.52 -5.93
C GLY A 306 15.20 22.05 -7.36
N GLU A 307 15.24 20.75 -7.59
CA GLU A 307 15.41 20.14 -8.91
C GLU A 307 14.10 19.61 -9.46
N LYS A 308 13.89 19.79 -10.78
CA LYS A 308 12.64 19.38 -11.44
C LYS A 308 12.75 17.98 -12.04
N TYR A 309 11.75 17.16 -11.77
CA TYR A 309 11.66 15.79 -12.26
C TYR A 309 10.35 15.52 -12.99
N ALA A 310 10.38 14.61 -13.94
CA ALA A 310 9.18 14.05 -14.57
C ALA A 310 9.09 12.54 -14.29
N ILE A 311 7.88 12.00 -14.17
CA ILE A 311 7.65 10.57 -14.06
C ILE A 311 7.90 9.95 -15.44
N ALA A 312 8.90 9.08 -15.54
CA ALA A 312 9.27 8.39 -16.79
C ALA A 312 8.61 7.01 -16.91
N ASP A 313 8.43 6.31 -15.80
CA ASP A 313 7.78 5.00 -15.78
C ASP A 313 7.12 4.76 -14.42
N ILE A 314 6.22 3.78 -14.36
CA ILE A 314 5.54 3.35 -13.14
C ILE A 314 5.62 1.83 -13.06
N PHE A 315 6.21 1.33 -11.99
CA PHE A 315 6.35 -0.10 -11.72
C PHE A 315 5.30 -0.57 -10.72
N LEU A 316 4.90 -1.83 -10.83
CA LEU A 316 3.91 -2.44 -9.95
C LEU A 316 4.24 -3.89 -9.69
N ARG A 317 4.32 -4.28 -8.42
CA ARG A 317 4.39 -5.67 -7.97
C ARG A 317 3.61 -5.91 -6.68
N MET A 318 3.29 -7.17 -6.41
CA MET A 318 2.85 -7.59 -5.08
C MET A 318 4.03 -7.52 -4.10
N LEU A 319 3.76 -7.35 -2.81
CA LEU A 319 4.78 -7.54 -1.80
C LEU A 319 5.19 -9.02 -1.73
N LYS A 320 6.47 -9.27 -1.50
CA LYS A 320 7.01 -10.63 -1.34
C LYS A 320 6.62 -11.19 0.03
N PRO A 321 6.41 -12.51 0.19
CA PRO A 321 6.13 -13.11 1.50
C PRO A 321 7.20 -12.76 2.55
N GLU A 322 8.47 -12.65 2.14
CA GLU A 322 9.57 -12.24 3.03
C GLU A 322 9.41 -10.81 3.56
N GLU A 323 8.96 -9.87 2.72
CA GLU A 323 8.65 -8.50 3.15
C GLU A 323 7.48 -8.49 4.13
N LEU A 324 6.41 -9.23 3.81
CA LEU A 324 5.25 -9.37 4.69
C LEU A 324 5.60 -10.04 6.02
N LYS A 325 6.52 -11.03 6.01
CA LYS A 325 7.06 -11.67 7.21
C LYS A 325 7.73 -10.66 8.14
N LEU A 326 8.62 -9.86 7.57
CA LEU A 326 9.33 -8.81 8.33
C LEU A 326 8.37 -7.73 8.83
N MET A 327 7.40 -7.31 8.01
CA MET A 327 6.36 -6.35 8.41
C MET A 327 5.44 -6.90 9.50
N GLN A 328 5.22 -8.22 9.56
CA GLN A 328 4.49 -8.87 10.64
C GLN A 328 5.33 -8.99 11.94
N GLY A 329 6.62 -8.63 11.89
CA GLY A 329 7.52 -8.63 13.05
C GLY A 329 8.19 -9.97 13.32
N PHE A 330 8.20 -10.90 12.36
CA PHE A 330 8.97 -12.14 12.48
C PHE A 330 10.46 -11.89 12.27
N PRO A 331 11.33 -12.69 12.91
CA PRO A 331 12.76 -12.67 12.64
C PRO A 331 13.08 -12.99 11.17
N LYS A 332 14.22 -12.46 10.68
CA LYS A 332 14.64 -12.67 9.29
C LYS A 332 14.85 -14.14 8.93
N ASP A 333 15.35 -14.92 9.88
CA ASP A 333 15.66 -16.35 9.75
C ASP A 333 14.45 -17.27 9.98
N TYR A 334 13.27 -16.73 10.31
CA TYR A 334 12.06 -17.53 10.48
C TYR A 334 11.60 -18.13 9.15
N ILE A 335 11.47 -19.45 9.11
CA ILE A 335 11.15 -20.21 7.89
C ILE A 335 9.64 -20.19 7.63
N ILE A 336 9.23 -19.65 6.46
CA ILE A 336 7.84 -19.61 6.01
C ILE A 336 7.63 -20.29 4.66
N ASP A 337 8.71 -20.57 3.94
CA ASP A 337 8.72 -20.95 2.53
C ASP A 337 8.66 -22.47 2.29
N ARG A 338 8.88 -23.29 3.32
CA ARG A 338 8.94 -24.75 3.23
C ARG A 338 8.48 -25.44 4.51
N ASP A 339 8.15 -26.71 4.40
CA ASP A 339 7.85 -27.59 5.54
C ASP A 339 9.12 -28.18 6.17
N ILE A 340 8.93 -29.04 7.19
CA ILE A 340 10.03 -29.71 7.91
C ILE A 340 10.83 -30.67 7.03
N GLU A 341 10.23 -31.16 5.94
CA GLU A 341 10.85 -32.04 4.96
C GLU A 341 11.55 -31.27 3.85
N GLY A 342 11.51 -29.93 3.88
CA GLY A 342 12.09 -29.02 2.89
C GLY A 342 11.23 -28.81 1.65
N LYS A 343 9.99 -29.31 1.62
CA LYS A 343 9.06 -29.12 0.50
C LYS A 343 8.56 -27.68 0.48
N PRO A 344 8.67 -26.96 -0.67
CA PRO A 344 8.28 -25.56 -0.75
C PRO A 344 6.78 -25.35 -0.62
N TYR A 345 6.36 -24.32 0.11
CA TYR A 345 5.00 -23.87 0.16
C TYR A 345 4.68 -22.87 -0.96
N PRO A 346 3.51 -22.98 -1.62
CA PRO A 346 3.04 -21.95 -2.53
C PRO A 346 2.99 -20.57 -1.86
N ILE A 347 3.24 -19.51 -2.61
CA ILE A 347 3.20 -18.11 -2.10
C ILE A 347 1.88 -17.82 -1.38
N LYS A 348 0.75 -18.27 -1.93
CA LYS A 348 -0.58 -18.11 -1.32
C LYS A 348 -0.64 -18.68 0.11
N GLU A 349 -0.03 -19.84 0.34
CA GLU A 349 -0.02 -20.47 1.66
C GLU A 349 0.91 -19.74 2.63
N GLN A 350 2.08 -19.28 2.15
CA GLN A 350 2.99 -18.46 2.96
C GLN A 350 2.27 -17.20 3.46
N VAL A 351 1.58 -16.46 2.57
CA VAL A 351 0.80 -15.28 2.92
C VAL A 351 -0.35 -15.62 3.89
N ALA A 352 -1.07 -16.71 3.64
CA ALA A 352 -2.19 -17.12 4.50
C ALA A 352 -1.72 -17.44 5.94
N ARG A 353 -0.55 -18.06 6.11
CA ARG A 353 0.05 -18.32 7.42
C ARG A 353 0.46 -17.04 8.12
N LEU A 354 1.07 -16.10 7.41
CA LEU A 354 1.40 -14.78 7.96
C LEU A 354 0.14 -14.02 8.39
N GLY A 355 -0.92 -14.04 7.58
CA GLY A 355 -2.20 -13.42 7.91
C GLY A 355 -2.88 -14.01 9.15
N ASN A 356 -2.71 -15.32 9.40
CA ASN A 356 -3.25 -16.02 10.56
C ASN A 356 -2.32 -16.00 11.78
N SER A 357 -1.11 -15.48 11.66
CA SER A 357 -0.15 -15.50 12.75
C SER A 357 -0.41 -14.43 13.82
N VAL A 358 0.04 -14.72 15.03
CA VAL A 358 0.19 -13.72 16.10
C VAL A 358 1.49 -12.92 15.85
N VAL A 359 1.44 -11.61 16.01
CA VAL A 359 2.63 -10.76 15.93
C VAL A 359 3.61 -11.12 17.06
N PRO A 360 4.84 -11.60 16.77
CA PRO A 360 5.74 -12.16 17.80
C PRO A 360 6.07 -11.20 18.94
N ILE A 361 6.26 -9.92 18.64
CA ILE A 361 6.58 -8.91 19.66
C ILE A 361 5.42 -8.72 20.66
N MET A 362 4.16 -8.90 20.21
CA MET A 362 2.98 -8.82 21.08
C MET A 362 2.94 -10.01 22.05
N ALA A 363 3.18 -11.24 21.53
CA ALA A 363 3.27 -12.42 22.37
C ALA A 363 4.39 -12.27 23.40
N LYS A 364 5.58 -11.82 22.98
CA LYS A 364 6.73 -11.58 23.87
C LYS A 364 6.39 -10.56 24.95
N ALA A 365 5.75 -9.45 24.63
CA ALA A 365 5.40 -8.41 25.60
C ALA A 365 4.41 -8.94 26.67
N LEU A 366 3.37 -9.66 26.24
CA LEU A 366 2.38 -10.23 27.15
C LEU A 366 2.97 -11.32 28.06
N VAL A 367 3.81 -12.20 27.51
CA VAL A 367 4.49 -13.27 28.28
C VAL A 367 5.43 -12.68 29.31
N LYS A 368 6.24 -11.68 28.95
CA LYS A 368 7.17 -11.01 29.84
C LYS A 368 6.47 -10.43 31.09
N GLU A 369 5.35 -9.76 30.91
CA GLU A 369 4.64 -9.12 32.02
C GLU A 369 3.85 -10.10 32.88
N ASN A 370 3.41 -11.26 32.34
CA ASN A 370 2.49 -12.14 33.04
C ASN A 370 3.06 -13.51 33.40
N CYS A 371 4.16 -13.96 32.78
CA CYS A 371 4.71 -15.30 33.00
C CYS A 371 6.07 -15.32 33.70
N GLY A 372 6.66 -14.16 34.01
CA GLY A 372 7.87 -14.05 34.84
C GLY A 372 9.16 -14.52 34.18
N TYR A 373 9.31 -14.30 32.85
CA TYR A 373 10.55 -14.55 32.10
C TYR A 373 11.25 -13.26 31.72
#